data_e732b831c283aa07b35ce880558e8516
#
_entry.id   e732b831c283aa07b35ce880558e8516
#
_cell.length_a   1.000
_cell.length_b   1.000
_cell.length_c   1.000
_cell.angle_alpha   90.00
_cell.angle_beta   90.00
_cell.angle_gamma   90.00
#
_symmetry.space_group_name_H-M   'P 1'
#
loop_
_entity.id
_entity.type
_entity.pdbx_description
1 polymer ?
#
loop_
_entity_poly.entity_id
_entity_poly.type
_entity_poly.pdbx_seq_one_letter_code
_entity_poly.pdbx_strand_id
1 'polypeptide(L)' 'MLSSGQIRGARAILRLGQAELAEAADISLETVKRIESMEGELKIRLDTLTKIKTALERAGIEFIAENGGGAGVRLRKV' A
#
# COMPACT_ATOMS: atom_id res chain seq x y z
N MET A 1 -4.52 -9.21 -5.12
CA MET A 1 -3.11 -8.93 -4.78
C MET A 1 -2.83 -7.46 -4.92
N LEU A 2 -2.01 -6.91 -4.05
CA LEU A 2 -1.64 -5.51 -4.14
C LEU A 2 -0.48 -5.31 -5.11
N SER A 3 -0.39 -4.12 -5.67
CA SER A 3 0.73 -3.71 -6.51
C SER A 3 1.44 -2.52 -5.86
N SER A 4 2.66 -2.25 -6.31
CA SER A 4 3.40 -1.08 -5.83
C SER A 4 2.64 0.21 -6.15
N GLY A 5 1.97 0.26 -7.30
CA GLY A 5 1.17 1.42 -7.68
C GLY A 5 0.01 1.70 -6.74
N GLN A 6 -0.64 0.64 -6.25
CA GLN A 6 -1.70 0.81 -5.27
C GLN A 6 -1.16 1.37 -3.96
N ILE A 7 0.01 0.91 -3.52
CA ILE A 7 0.63 1.42 -2.29
C ILE A 7 1.03 2.88 -2.45
N ARG A 8 1.68 3.23 -3.57
CA ARG A 8 2.05 4.63 -3.84
C ARG A 8 0.82 5.51 -3.93
N GLY A 9 -0.24 5.03 -4.61
CA GLY A 9 -1.49 5.76 -4.74
C GLY A 9 -2.16 6.00 -3.39
N ALA A 10 -2.17 4.97 -2.54
CA ALA A 10 -2.72 5.10 -1.19
C ALA A 10 -1.96 6.14 -0.38
N ARG A 11 -0.62 6.11 -0.44
CA ARG A 11 0.20 7.10 0.25
C ARG A 11 -0.11 8.52 -0.25
N ALA A 12 -0.24 8.67 -1.57
CA ALA A 12 -0.54 9.97 -2.17
C ALA A 12 -1.88 10.51 -1.67
N ILE A 13 -2.90 9.66 -1.63
CA ILE A 13 -4.23 10.04 -1.14
C ILE A 13 -4.15 10.52 0.31
N LEU A 14 -3.39 9.81 1.13
CA LEU A 14 -3.25 10.11 2.56
C LEU A 14 -2.20 11.18 2.84
N ARG A 15 -1.44 11.58 1.83
CA ARG A 15 -0.32 12.51 1.98
C ARG A 15 0.73 12.00 2.96
N LEU A 16 0.95 10.69 2.92
CA LEU A 16 1.98 10.05 3.75
C LEU A 16 3.28 9.93 2.99
N GLY A 17 4.38 10.22 3.66
CA GLY A 17 5.71 9.91 3.14
C GLY A 17 6.02 8.43 3.34
N GLN A 18 7.07 7.96 2.68
CA GLN A 18 7.50 6.56 2.83
C GLN A 18 7.90 6.23 4.26
N ALA A 19 8.57 7.15 4.94
CA ALA A 19 8.97 6.94 6.33
C ALA A 19 7.76 6.83 7.26
N GLU A 20 6.74 7.63 7.01
CA GLU A 20 5.51 7.59 7.79
C GLU A 20 4.77 6.27 7.58
N LEU A 21 4.73 5.77 6.35
CA LEU A 21 4.14 4.47 6.08
C LEU A 21 4.93 3.35 6.76
N ALA A 22 6.25 3.42 6.70
CA ALA A 22 7.11 2.43 7.35
C ALA A 22 6.81 2.36 8.85
N GLU A 23 6.69 3.52 9.50
CA GLU A 23 6.37 3.59 10.92
C GLU A 23 4.99 3.02 11.21
N ALA A 24 3.98 3.42 10.45
CA ALA A 24 2.61 2.95 10.64
C ALA A 24 2.48 1.44 10.43
N ALA A 25 3.23 0.88 9.50
CA ALA A 25 3.19 -0.55 9.18
C ALA A 25 4.17 -1.39 10.02
N ASP A 26 4.99 -0.74 10.83
CA ASP A 26 6.02 -1.41 11.63
C ASP A 26 6.99 -2.22 10.77
N ILE A 27 7.50 -1.56 9.73
CA ILE A 27 8.54 -2.11 8.84
C ILE A 27 9.58 -1.04 8.58
N SER A 28 10.72 -1.43 8.01
CA SER A 28 11.78 -0.47 7.75
C SER A 28 11.47 0.41 6.54
N LEU A 29 12.04 1.60 6.53
CA LEU A 29 11.94 2.51 5.38
C LEU A 29 12.54 1.85 4.12
N GLU A 30 13.65 1.12 4.28
CA GLU A 30 14.27 0.41 3.16
C GLU A 30 13.31 -0.59 2.53
N THR A 31 12.53 -1.27 3.37
CA THR A 31 11.53 -2.23 2.90
C THR A 31 10.45 -1.53 2.09
N VAL A 32 9.97 -0.37 2.55
CA VAL A 32 8.97 0.41 1.82
C VAL A 32 9.53 0.85 0.46
N LYS A 33 10.74 1.38 0.44
CA LYS A 33 11.38 1.82 -0.80
C LYS A 33 11.52 0.67 -1.80
N ARG A 34 11.96 -0.49 -1.32
CA ARG A 34 12.14 -1.68 -2.15
C ARG A 34 10.80 -2.13 -2.75
N ILE A 35 9.77 -2.20 -1.91
CA ILE A 35 8.44 -2.63 -2.34
C ILE A 35 7.86 -1.67 -3.38
N GLU A 36 7.99 -0.38 -3.16
CA GLU A 36 7.44 0.62 -4.07
C GLU A 36 8.19 0.72 -5.40
N SER A 37 9.38 0.14 -5.47
CA SER A 37 10.15 0.08 -6.72
C SER A 37 9.87 -1.17 -7.55
N MET A 38 9.11 -2.12 -7.02
CA MET A 38 8.77 -3.34 -7.75
C MET A 38 7.80 -3.07 -8.87
N GLU A 39 7.97 -3.81 -9.98
CA GLU A 39 7.03 -3.74 -11.09
C GLU A 39 6.05 -4.91 -11.01
N GLY A 40 4.82 -4.67 -11.40
CA GLY A 40 3.80 -5.69 -11.41
C GLY A 40 3.37 -6.09 -10.01
N GLU A 41 3.05 -7.37 -9.86
CA GLU A 41 2.60 -7.93 -8.60
C GLU A 41 3.73 -7.96 -7.58
N LEU A 42 3.41 -7.64 -6.33
CA LEU A 42 4.40 -7.65 -5.26
C LEU A 42 4.83 -9.07 -4.92
N LYS A 43 6.14 -9.28 -4.82
CA LYS A 43 6.74 -10.55 -4.39
C LYS A 43 7.40 -10.32 -3.04
N ILE A 44 6.59 -10.30 -2.01
CA ILE A 44 7.03 -10.01 -0.64
C ILE A 44 6.40 -11.02 0.31
N ARG A 45 6.92 -11.06 1.52
CA ARG A 45 6.36 -11.93 2.56
C ARG A 45 4.92 -11.54 2.86
N LEU A 46 4.10 -12.54 3.12
CA LEU A 46 2.68 -12.31 3.41
C LEU A 46 2.49 -11.43 4.64
N ASP A 47 3.30 -11.63 5.68
CA ASP A 47 3.18 -10.82 6.90
C ASP A 47 3.52 -9.35 6.63
N THR A 48 4.51 -9.08 5.79
CA THR A 48 4.87 -7.71 5.39
C THR A 48 3.72 -7.06 4.62
N LEU A 49 3.15 -7.81 3.67
CA LEU A 49 2.01 -7.33 2.89
C LEU A 49 0.83 -7.01 3.80
N THR A 50 0.54 -7.88 4.75
CA THR A 50 -0.55 -7.69 5.71
C THR A 50 -0.33 -6.44 6.56
N LYS A 51 0.88 -6.21 7.02
CA LYS A 51 1.21 -5.01 7.81
C LYS A 51 0.95 -3.72 7.03
N ILE A 52 1.37 -3.68 5.77
CA ILE A 52 1.16 -2.52 4.92
C ILE A 52 -0.33 -2.31 4.65
N LYS A 53 -1.01 -3.36 4.25
CA LYS A 53 -2.45 -3.30 3.94
C LYS A 53 -3.24 -2.84 5.16
N THR A 54 -2.97 -3.43 6.32
CA THR A 54 -3.66 -3.07 7.55
C THR A 54 -3.43 -1.61 7.92
N ALA A 55 -2.18 -1.13 7.82
CA ALA A 55 -1.86 0.27 8.14
C ALA A 55 -2.63 1.24 7.24
N LEU A 56 -2.66 0.96 5.96
CA LEU A 56 -3.35 1.83 5.00
C LEU A 56 -4.87 1.76 5.17
N GLU A 57 -5.42 0.57 5.42
CA GLU A 57 -6.85 0.41 5.65
C GLU A 57 -7.29 1.12 6.94
N ARG A 58 -6.49 1.07 7.98
CA ARG A 58 -6.78 1.80 9.22
C ARG A 58 -6.76 3.30 9.01
N ALA A 59 -5.97 3.77 8.05
CA ALA A 59 -5.92 5.19 7.71
C ALA A 59 -7.05 5.61 6.75
N GLY A 60 -7.92 4.69 6.35
CA GLY A 60 -9.09 5.00 5.54
C GLY A 60 -9.02 4.58 4.09
N ILE A 61 -7.97 3.87 3.68
CA ILE A 61 -7.84 3.42 2.30
C ILE A 61 -8.69 2.16 2.07
N GLU A 62 -9.34 2.12 0.92
CA GLU A 62 -10.03 0.94 0.42
C GLU A 62 -9.31 0.48 -0.84
N PHE A 63 -8.87 -0.77 -0.86
CA PHE A 63 -8.22 -1.35 -2.03
C PHE A 63 -9.24 -1.95 -2.96
N ILE A 64 -9.15 -1.62 -4.25
CA ILE A 64 -10.08 -2.09 -5.25
C ILE A 64 -9.38 -3.14 -6.10
N ALA A 65 -9.92 -4.37 -6.08
CA ALA A 65 -9.36 -5.46 -6.86
C ALA A 65 -9.60 -5.26 -8.35
N GLU A 66 -8.78 -5.90 -9.17
CA GLU A 66 -8.97 -5.91 -10.62
C GLU A 66 -10.36 -6.48 -10.96
N ASN A 67 -11.12 -5.72 -11.71
CA ASN A 67 -12.49 -6.12 -12.08
C ASN A 67 -12.83 -5.72 -13.52
N GLY A 68 -11.81 -5.68 -14.37
CA GLY A 68 -11.96 -5.26 -15.75
C GLY A 68 -11.59 -3.81 -15.99
N GLY A 69 -11.52 -3.01 -14.94
CA GLY A 69 -11.13 -1.60 -15.00
C GLY A 69 -9.77 -1.31 -14.39
N GLY A 70 -9.06 -2.36 -13.99
CA GLY A 70 -7.77 -2.22 -13.32
C GLY A 70 -7.90 -2.14 -11.81
N ALA A 71 -6.87 -2.58 -11.10
CA ALA A 71 -6.79 -2.48 -9.65
C ALA A 71 -6.59 -1.02 -9.25
N GLY A 72 -7.14 -0.63 -8.10
CA GLY A 72 -7.04 0.75 -7.66
C GLY A 72 -7.12 0.92 -6.15
N VAL A 73 -7.18 2.16 -5.75
CA VAL A 73 -7.34 2.54 -4.35
C VAL A 73 -8.25 3.77 -4.28
N ARG A 74 -8.94 3.90 -3.17
CA ARG A 74 -9.72 5.10 -2.90
C ARG A 74 -9.80 5.34 -1.40
N LEU A 75 -10.12 6.58 -1.03
CA LEU A 75 -10.41 6.90 0.35
C LEU A 75 -11.81 6.39 0.67
N ARG A 76 -11.92 5.64 1.77
CA ARG A 76 -13.22 5.07 2.17
C ARG A 76 -14.18 6.21 2.54
N LYS A 77 -15.40 6.06 2.08
CA LYS A 77 -16.45 7.02 2.40
C LYS A 77 -16.87 6.85 3.86
N VAL A 78 -16.98 7.95 4.56
CA VAL A 78 -17.35 7.96 5.99
C VAL A 78 -18.86 8.14 6.12
#